data_f5ed06b5f58eb02424e53b3f0cfa3a04
#
_entry.id   f5ed06b5f58eb02424e53b3f0cfa3a04
#
_cell.length_a   1.000
_cell.length_b   1.000
_cell.length_c   1.000
_cell.angle_alpha   90.00
_cell.angle_beta   90.00
_cell.angle_gamma   90.00
#
_symmetry.space_group_name_H-M   'P 1'
#
loop_
_entity.id
_entity.type
_entity.pdbx_description
1 polymer ?
#
loop_
_entity_poly.entity_id
_entity_poly.type
_entity_poly.pdbx_seq_one_letter_code
_entity_poly.pdbx_strand_id
1 'polypeptide(L)'
;MKKSLWEAARDSFEIESSALANALSSIEQKSFEKAVKLFAGAERIGASGCGHSGIACMHFAHLMCCIELSARFISPAEAVH
;
A
#
# COMPACT_ATOMS: atom_id res chain seq x y z
N MET A 1 -7.97 -0.07 -35.72
CA MET A 1 -9.25 -0.54 -35.22
C MET A 1 -9.37 -0.24 -33.73
N LYS A 2 -10.54 0.18 -33.32
CA LYS A 2 -10.80 0.43 -31.91
C LYS A 2 -11.01 -0.89 -31.18
N LYS A 3 -10.43 -1.00 -29.99
CA LYS A 3 -10.69 -2.13 -29.11
C LYS A 3 -12.14 -2.06 -28.60
N SER A 4 -12.74 -3.22 -28.37
CA SER A 4 -14.02 -3.30 -27.71
C SER A 4 -13.84 -2.90 -26.24
N LEU A 5 -14.94 -2.56 -25.58
CA LEU A 5 -14.90 -2.24 -24.13
C LEU A 5 -14.36 -3.41 -23.32
N TRP A 6 -14.73 -4.62 -23.69
CA TRP A 6 -14.25 -5.82 -23.02
C TRP A 6 -12.74 -6.02 -23.21
N GLU A 7 -12.24 -5.85 -24.42
CA GLU A 7 -10.80 -5.95 -24.70
C GLU A 7 -10.01 -4.91 -23.91
N ALA A 8 -10.51 -3.67 -23.86
CA ALA A 8 -9.85 -2.62 -23.07
C ALA A 8 -9.81 -2.98 -21.58
N ALA A 9 -10.90 -3.51 -21.05
CA ALA A 9 -10.95 -3.94 -19.64
C ALA A 9 -9.96 -5.08 -19.39
N ARG A 10 -9.94 -6.07 -20.27
CA ARG A 10 -9.02 -7.20 -20.16
C ARG A 10 -7.56 -6.75 -20.20
N ASP A 11 -7.24 -5.83 -21.12
CA ASP A 11 -5.88 -5.28 -21.22
C ASP A 11 -5.48 -4.57 -19.92
N SER A 12 -6.38 -3.82 -19.32
CA SER A 12 -6.11 -3.16 -18.04
C SER A 12 -5.81 -4.18 -16.94
N PHE A 13 -6.60 -5.24 -16.85
CA PHE A 13 -6.36 -6.30 -15.88
C PHE A 13 -5.00 -6.98 -16.12
N GLU A 14 -4.64 -7.23 -17.36
CA GLU A 14 -3.37 -7.86 -17.70
C GLU A 14 -2.18 -6.98 -17.34
N ILE A 15 -2.29 -5.67 -17.60
CA ILE A 15 -1.24 -4.70 -17.24
C ILE A 15 -1.06 -4.66 -15.73
N GLU A 16 -2.15 -4.54 -14.99
CA GLU A 16 -2.09 -4.48 -13.53
C GLU A 16 -1.60 -5.78 -12.91
N SER A 17 -2.08 -6.92 -13.41
CA SER A 17 -1.64 -8.23 -12.91
C SER A 17 -0.15 -8.45 -13.14
N SER A 18 0.34 -8.07 -14.32
CA SER A 18 1.76 -8.20 -14.65
C SER A 18 2.61 -7.25 -13.80
N ALA A 19 2.14 -6.04 -13.59
CA ALA A 19 2.84 -5.08 -12.74
C ALA A 19 2.95 -5.58 -11.30
N LEU A 20 1.87 -6.15 -10.79
CA LEU A 20 1.87 -6.72 -9.43
C LEU A 20 2.81 -7.92 -9.32
N ALA A 21 2.78 -8.83 -10.29
CA ALA A 21 3.67 -9.98 -10.31
C ALA A 21 5.14 -9.57 -10.38
N ASN A 22 5.43 -8.55 -11.20
CA ASN A 22 6.80 -8.06 -11.37
C ASN A 22 7.29 -7.25 -10.17
N ALA A 23 6.39 -6.66 -9.38
CA ALA A 23 6.76 -5.90 -8.20
C ALA A 23 7.55 -6.74 -7.20
N LEU A 24 7.22 -8.01 -7.07
CA LEU A 24 7.91 -8.91 -6.14
C LEU A 24 9.41 -8.98 -6.44
N SER A 25 9.80 -8.99 -7.71
CA SER A 25 11.22 -9.05 -8.10
C SER A 25 11.98 -7.76 -7.78
N SER A 26 11.27 -6.65 -7.55
CA SER A 26 11.85 -5.36 -7.18
C SER A 26 11.98 -5.18 -5.68
N ILE A 27 11.39 -6.07 -4.89
CA ILE A 27 11.42 -5.99 -3.42
C ILE A 27 12.64 -6.74 -2.91
N GLU A 28 13.48 -6.05 -2.13
CA GLU A 28 14.61 -6.68 -1.50
C GLU A 28 14.13 -7.41 -0.23
N GLN A 29 14.41 -8.69 -0.16
CA GLN A 29 13.95 -9.55 0.94
C GLN A 29 14.34 -9.03 2.32
N LYS A 30 15.61 -8.67 2.50
CA LYS A 30 16.10 -8.22 3.82
C LYS A 30 15.45 -6.92 4.26
N SER A 31 15.26 -5.99 3.34
CA SER A 31 14.59 -4.72 3.63
C SER A 31 13.12 -4.94 4.00
N PHE A 32 12.46 -5.84 3.28
CA PHE A 32 11.07 -6.19 3.58
C PHE A 32 10.95 -6.81 4.98
N GLU A 33 11.80 -7.78 5.29
CA GLU A 33 11.78 -8.43 6.60
C GLU A 33 12.08 -7.45 7.73
N LYS A 34 13.00 -6.52 7.51
CA LYS A 34 13.32 -5.47 8.48
C LYS A 34 12.10 -4.57 8.73
N ALA A 35 11.41 -4.19 7.66
CA ALA A 35 10.20 -3.37 7.79
C ALA A 35 9.12 -4.09 8.60
N VAL A 36 8.90 -5.38 8.31
CA VAL A 36 7.93 -6.19 9.06
C VAL A 36 8.28 -6.24 10.54
N LYS A 37 9.55 -6.46 10.88
CA LYS A 37 9.99 -6.50 12.27
C LYS A 37 9.81 -5.16 12.97
N LEU A 38 10.06 -4.05 12.28
CA LEU A 38 9.87 -2.72 12.83
C LEU A 38 8.39 -2.47 13.16
N PHE A 39 7.50 -2.83 12.25
CA PHE A 39 6.07 -2.69 12.51
C PHE A 39 5.60 -3.59 13.64
N ALA A 40 6.03 -4.83 13.65
CA ALA A 40 5.62 -5.79 14.69
C ALA A 40 6.09 -5.37 16.08
N GLY A 41 7.24 -4.71 16.18
CA GLY A 41 7.81 -4.26 17.44
C GLY A 41 7.44 -2.85 17.85
N ALA A 42 6.75 -2.10 17.00
CA ALA A 42 6.38 -0.72 17.30
C ALA A 42 5.22 -0.64 18.29
N GLU A 43 5.29 0.29 19.21
CA GLU A 43 4.17 0.54 20.12
C GLU A 43 3.03 1.25 19.41
N ARG A 44 3.36 2.11 18.45
CA ARG A 44 2.40 2.87 17.66
C ARG A 44 2.90 3.02 16.24
N ILE A 45 1.98 3.01 15.31
CA ILE A 45 2.27 3.19 13.89
C ILE A 45 1.45 4.36 13.38
N GLY A 46 2.11 5.32 12.77
CA GLY A 46 1.45 6.42 12.09
C GLY A 46 1.61 6.27 10.59
N ALA A 47 0.55 6.50 9.83
CA ALA A 47 0.59 6.47 8.38
C ALA A 47 0.04 7.79 7.83
N SER A 48 0.73 8.40 6.89
CA SER A 48 0.33 9.68 6.34
C SER A 48 0.64 9.75 4.85
N GLY A 49 -0.17 10.47 4.12
CA GLY A 49 0.01 10.67 2.70
C GLY A 49 -1.07 11.56 2.12
N CYS A 50 -0.85 12.05 0.91
CA CYS A 50 -1.78 12.90 0.19
C CYS A 50 -2.37 12.15 -1.00
N GLY A 51 -3.61 12.49 -1.40
CA GLY A 51 -4.26 11.92 -2.55
C GLY A 51 -4.36 10.40 -2.46
N HIS A 52 -4.01 9.71 -3.55
CA HIS A 52 -4.06 8.24 -3.59
C HIS A 52 -3.11 7.60 -2.59
N SER A 53 -1.96 8.22 -2.33
CA SER A 53 -1.04 7.75 -1.28
C SER A 53 -1.70 7.82 0.09
N GLY A 54 -2.49 8.86 0.34
CA GLY A 54 -3.26 8.99 1.57
C GLY A 54 -4.28 7.87 1.73
N ILE A 55 -4.98 7.54 0.65
CA ILE A 55 -5.96 6.45 0.65
C ILE A 55 -5.27 5.12 0.95
N ALA A 56 -4.12 4.87 0.33
CA ALA A 56 -3.33 3.67 0.59
C ALA A 56 -2.87 3.60 2.04
N CYS A 57 -2.46 4.73 2.61
CA CYS A 57 -2.04 4.81 4.01
C CYS A 57 -3.20 4.57 4.98
N MET A 58 -4.39 5.04 4.65
CA MET A 58 -5.59 4.75 5.44
C MET A 58 -5.89 3.26 5.46
N HIS A 59 -5.80 2.61 4.28
CA HIS A 59 -6.02 1.18 4.16
C HIS A 59 -4.98 0.40 4.95
N PHE A 60 -3.71 0.79 4.82
CA PHE A 60 -2.62 0.17 5.57
C PHE A 60 -2.87 0.25 7.08
N ALA A 61 -3.22 1.44 7.59
CA ALA A 61 -3.49 1.63 9.02
C ALA A 61 -4.65 0.75 9.48
N HIS A 62 -5.70 0.66 8.66
CA HIS A 62 -6.84 -0.20 8.96
C HIS A 62 -6.44 -1.68 9.04
N LEU A 63 -5.64 -2.15 8.07
CA LEU A 63 -5.18 -3.53 8.06
C LEU A 63 -4.32 -3.85 9.28
N MET A 64 -3.46 -2.90 9.69
CA MET A 64 -2.63 -3.08 10.89
C MET A 64 -3.49 -3.20 12.15
N CYS A 65 -4.55 -2.39 12.26
CA CYS A 65 -5.50 -2.51 13.35
C CYS A 65 -6.22 -3.86 13.36
N CYS A 66 -6.52 -4.42 12.18
CA CYS A 66 -7.15 -5.73 12.07
C CYS A 66 -6.31 -6.86 12.65
N ILE A 67 -5.01 -6.69 12.70
CA ILE A 67 -4.08 -7.66 13.32
C ILE A 67 -3.60 -7.18 14.70
N GLU A 68 -4.37 -6.31 15.32
CA GLU A 68 -4.15 -5.83 16.69
C GLU A 68 -2.90 -4.98 16.90
N LEU A 69 -2.38 -4.36 15.85
CA LEU A 69 -1.33 -3.36 15.98
C LEU A 69 -1.96 -1.98 16.13
N SER A 70 -1.34 -1.14 16.96
CA SER A 70 -1.83 0.22 17.19
C SER A 70 -1.40 1.12 16.04
N ALA A 71 -2.28 1.35 15.09
CA ALA A 71 -1.99 2.15 13.90
C ALA A 71 -3.12 3.12 13.63
N ARG A 72 -2.78 4.28 13.09
CA ARG A 72 -3.77 5.24 12.63
C ARG A 72 -3.25 6.07 11.47
N PHE A 73 -4.19 6.60 10.71
CA PHE A 73 -3.86 7.57 9.68
C PHE A 73 -3.77 8.97 10.30
N ILE A 74 -2.74 9.70 9.91
CA ILE A 74 -2.54 11.09 10.33
C ILE A 74 -2.52 11.94 9.07
N SER A 75 -3.42 12.92 8.95
CA SER A 75 -3.41 13.78 7.79
C SER A 75 -2.11 14.59 7.72
N PRO A 76 -1.59 14.91 6.53
CA PRO A 76 -0.37 15.72 6.41
C PRO A 76 -0.48 17.07 7.13
N ALA A 77 -1.67 17.67 7.15
CA ALA A 77 -1.89 18.94 7.86
C ALA A 77 -1.71 18.78 9.37
N GLU A 78 -2.12 17.66 9.95
CA GLU A 78 -1.91 17.38 11.38
C GLU A 78 -0.46 17.02 11.67
N ALA A 79 0.21 16.37 10.74
CA ALA A 79 1.58 15.90 10.92
C ALA A 79 2.59 17.04 11.07
N VAL A 80 2.29 18.25 10.59
CA VAL A 80 3.17 19.41 10.74
C VAL A 80 2.98 20.16 12.05
N HIS A 81 2.03 19.76 12.85
CA HIS A 81 1.81 20.29 14.18
C HIS A 81 2.39 19.35 15.23
#